data_c6c8172fcd781b0884ef32e08e0837f5
#
_entry.id   c6c8172fcd781b0884ef32e08e0837f5
#
_cell.length_a   1.000
_cell.length_b   1.000
_cell.length_c   1.000
_cell.angle_alpha   90.00
_cell.angle_beta   90.00
_cell.angle_gamma   90.00
#
_symmetry.space_group_name_H-M   'P 1'
#
loop_
_entity.id
_entity.type
_entity.pdbx_description
1 polymer ?
#
loop_
_entity_poly.entity_id
_entity_poly.type
_entity_poly.pdbx_seq_one_letter_code
_entity_poly.pdbx_strand_id
1 'polypeptide(L)'
;MSIKSIDPKEIKTKELHSILLSSIAPRPIAFASTIDLKGNVNLSPFSYFNVFSSNPPILIFSPSRRVRDNTTKHTLENVLETMQVVVNVVNYSIVNQMSKSSIEYPKGVNEFIETGLTQVDSIKVKPPRVKESPIAFECTVEKVISMGESGGAGQLIIAKVEYIHVDSNVLDSNGDIDSQKLDLVARMGGDWYTRTTKESMFKIPKP
;
A
#
# COMPACT_ATOMS: atom_id res chain seq x y z
N MET A 1 -26.30 -5.02 26.17
CA MET A 1 -25.55 -4.36 25.07
C MET A 1 -26.54 -3.99 23.99
N SER A 2 -26.51 -2.76 23.46
CA SER A 2 -27.31 -2.38 22.30
C SER A 2 -26.50 -2.64 21.03
N ILE A 3 -27.11 -3.29 20.03
CA ILE A 3 -26.50 -3.57 18.72
C ILE A 3 -27.15 -2.65 17.71
N LYS A 4 -26.34 -1.94 16.92
CA LYS A 4 -26.80 -1.20 15.73
C LYS A 4 -26.60 -2.10 14.52
N SER A 5 -27.69 -2.52 13.88
CA SER A 5 -27.65 -3.27 12.60
C SER A 5 -27.74 -2.29 11.43
N ILE A 6 -26.96 -2.53 10.38
CA ILE A 6 -26.86 -1.63 9.22
C ILE A 6 -26.93 -2.47 7.94
N ASP A 7 -27.90 -2.16 7.06
CA ASP A 7 -27.91 -2.66 5.69
C ASP A 7 -26.99 -1.77 4.82
N PRO A 8 -25.93 -2.31 4.19
CA PRO A 8 -25.07 -1.53 3.32
C PRO A 8 -25.77 -0.84 2.14
N LYS A 9 -26.95 -1.34 1.74
CA LYS A 9 -27.74 -0.77 0.65
C LYS A 9 -28.53 0.47 1.06
N GLU A 10 -28.72 0.69 2.36
CA GLU A 10 -29.51 1.79 2.91
C GLU A 10 -28.66 3.01 3.31
N ILE A 11 -27.33 2.90 3.22
CA ILE A 11 -26.40 3.97 3.58
C ILE A 11 -25.58 4.45 2.39
N LYS A 12 -25.08 5.70 2.48
CA LYS A 12 -24.23 6.28 1.44
C LYS A 12 -22.86 5.57 1.38
N THR A 13 -22.28 5.47 0.19
CA THR A 13 -20.93 4.90 -0.03
C THR A 13 -19.89 5.50 0.91
N LYS A 14 -19.93 6.81 1.19
CA LYS A 14 -19.01 7.50 2.11
C LYS A 14 -19.16 7.00 3.55
N GLU A 15 -20.37 6.75 4.01
CA GLU A 15 -20.65 6.24 5.37
C GLU A 15 -20.19 4.78 5.47
N LEU A 16 -20.54 3.95 4.48
CA LEU A 16 -20.09 2.56 4.41
C LEU A 16 -18.56 2.49 4.41
N HIS A 17 -17.89 3.33 3.61
CA HIS A 17 -16.44 3.40 3.56
C HIS A 17 -15.85 3.72 4.96
N SER A 18 -16.42 4.69 5.68
CA SER A 18 -15.96 5.02 7.03
C SER A 18 -16.10 3.84 8.00
N ILE A 19 -17.23 3.11 7.96
CA ILE A 19 -17.47 1.93 8.79
C ILE A 19 -16.44 0.84 8.48
N LEU A 20 -16.25 0.51 7.20
CA LEU A 20 -15.31 -0.52 6.76
C LEU A 20 -13.88 -0.20 7.19
N LEU A 21 -13.43 1.05 6.99
CA LEU A 21 -12.07 1.45 7.34
C LEU A 21 -11.83 1.51 8.86
N SER A 22 -12.86 1.75 9.65
CA SER A 22 -12.76 1.77 11.12
C SER A 22 -12.83 0.37 11.73
N SER A 23 -13.55 -0.56 11.05
CA SER A 23 -13.76 -1.92 11.55
C SER A 23 -12.66 -2.88 11.11
N ILE A 24 -12.15 -2.70 9.87
CA ILE A 24 -11.05 -3.50 9.32
C ILE A 24 -9.75 -2.72 9.50
N ALA A 25 -9.18 -2.81 10.70
CA ALA A 25 -7.98 -2.08 11.11
C ALA A 25 -7.22 -2.88 12.20
N PRO A 26 -5.90 -2.72 12.35
CA PRO A 26 -5.01 -1.89 11.51
C PRO A 26 -4.77 -2.50 10.14
N ARG A 27 -4.66 -1.64 9.11
CA ARG A 27 -4.34 -2.10 7.74
C ARG A 27 -2.92 -1.75 7.38
N PRO A 28 -2.12 -2.70 6.86
CA PRO A 28 -0.80 -2.40 6.30
C PRO A 28 -0.93 -1.46 5.10
N ILE A 29 0.17 -0.81 4.73
CA ILE A 29 0.21 0.17 3.65
C ILE A 29 1.12 -0.34 2.53
N ALA A 30 0.56 -0.54 1.34
CA ALA A 30 1.33 -0.69 0.12
C ALA A 30 1.71 0.71 -0.38
N PHE A 31 2.96 1.10 -0.24
CA PHE A 31 3.49 2.33 -0.82
C PHE A 31 3.98 1.98 -2.22
N ALA A 32 3.06 2.06 -3.19
CA ALA A 32 3.23 1.53 -4.52
C ALA A 32 3.91 2.54 -5.45
N SER A 33 5.07 2.15 -5.98
CA SER A 33 5.75 2.85 -7.07
C SER A 33 5.42 2.16 -8.39
N THR A 34 5.05 2.92 -9.40
CA THR A 34 4.74 2.47 -10.76
C THR A 34 5.35 3.41 -11.78
N ILE A 35 5.43 2.97 -13.04
CA ILE A 35 5.95 3.78 -14.15
C ILE A 35 5.07 3.55 -15.38
N ASP A 36 4.81 4.59 -16.17
CA ASP A 36 4.14 4.46 -17.45
C ASP A 36 5.13 4.11 -18.59
N LEU A 37 4.62 3.85 -19.79
CA LEU A 37 5.45 3.54 -20.97
C LEU A 37 6.34 4.71 -21.43
N LYS A 38 6.07 5.94 -20.96
CA LYS A 38 6.86 7.14 -21.28
C LYS A 38 7.96 7.40 -20.24
N GLY A 39 8.01 6.62 -19.16
CA GLY A 39 8.98 6.80 -18.07
C GLY A 39 8.51 7.72 -16.94
N ASN A 40 7.24 8.16 -16.92
CA ASN A 40 6.73 8.95 -15.82
C ASN A 40 6.46 8.05 -14.60
N VAL A 41 7.12 8.35 -13.50
CA VAL A 41 7.00 7.61 -12.24
C VAL A 41 5.83 8.15 -11.43
N ASN A 42 5.12 7.26 -10.73
CA ASN A 42 4.08 7.60 -9.76
C ASN A 42 4.32 6.83 -8.46
N LEU A 43 4.13 7.47 -7.32
CA LEU A 43 4.28 6.89 -5.99
C LEU A 43 3.07 7.23 -5.11
N SER A 44 2.31 6.22 -4.68
CA SER A 44 1.06 6.45 -3.95
C SER A 44 0.79 5.35 -2.90
N PRO A 45 0.22 5.69 -1.72
CA PRO A 45 -0.08 4.72 -0.67
C PRO A 45 -1.49 4.13 -0.82
N PHE A 46 -1.62 2.84 -0.54
CA PHE A 46 -2.87 2.09 -0.51
C PHE A 46 -2.95 1.23 0.73
N SER A 47 -4.06 1.31 1.46
CA SER A 47 -4.29 0.50 2.68
C SER A 47 -5.30 -0.64 2.50
N TYR A 48 -5.89 -0.80 1.32
CA TYR A 48 -6.51 -2.06 0.93
C TYR A 48 -5.39 -2.98 0.42
N PHE A 49 -4.66 -3.61 1.34
CA PHE A 49 -3.42 -4.33 1.04
C PHE A 49 -3.18 -5.46 2.03
N ASN A 50 -2.70 -6.60 1.54
CA ASN A 50 -2.14 -7.68 2.37
C ASN A 50 -1.33 -8.69 1.53
N VAL A 51 -0.70 -9.68 2.23
CA VAL A 51 -0.12 -10.89 1.64
C VAL A 51 -1.20 -11.99 1.56
N PHE A 52 -1.27 -12.70 0.44
CA PHE A 52 -2.31 -13.70 0.18
C PHE A 52 -1.77 -15.10 -0.15
N SER A 53 -0.50 -15.23 -0.49
CA SER A 53 0.15 -16.53 -0.74
C SER A 53 1.65 -16.40 -0.51
N SER A 54 2.26 -17.49 -0.02
CA SER A 54 3.73 -17.62 0.11
C SER A 54 4.34 -18.44 -1.02
N ASN A 55 3.56 -19.29 -1.69
CA ASN A 55 4.00 -20.09 -2.83
C ASN A 55 2.85 -20.26 -3.85
N PRO A 56 2.85 -19.50 -4.99
CA PRO A 56 3.76 -18.39 -5.27
C PRO A 56 3.58 -17.22 -4.28
N PRO A 57 4.59 -16.35 -4.10
CA PRO A 57 4.50 -15.21 -3.19
C PRO A 57 3.64 -14.11 -3.79
N ILE A 58 2.45 -13.90 -3.25
CA ILE A 58 1.44 -12.96 -3.79
C ILE A 58 1.09 -11.89 -2.77
N LEU A 59 1.22 -10.65 -3.22
CA LEU A 59 0.66 -9.46 -2.58
C LEU A 59 -0.59 -9.01 -3.36
N ILE A 60 -1.59 -8.53 -2.64
CA ILE A 60 -2.78 -7.91 -3.29
C ILE A 60 -3.03 -6.55 -2.67
N PHE A 61 -3.20 -5.54 -3.52
CA PHE A 61 -3.67 -4.23 -3.09
C PHE A 61 -4.73 -3.69 -4.08
N SER A 62 -5.52 -2.72 -3.63
CA SER A 62 -6.65 -2.25 -4.42
C SER A 62 -6.74 -0.73 -4.44
N PRO A 63 -6.29 -0.07 -5.51
CA PRO A 63 -6.65 1.31 -5.80
C PRO A 63 -8.15 1.41 -6.08
N SER A 64 -8.90 2.16 -5.27
CA SER A 64 -10.31 2.40 -5.55
C SER A 64 -10.49 3.54 -6.54
N ARG A 65 -11.53 3.46 -7.37
CA ARG A 65 -12.00 4.58 -8.19
C ARG A 65 -12.37 5.76 -7.29
N ARG A 66 -12.07 6.99 -7.71
CA ARG A 66 -12.39 8.18 -6.92
C ARG A 66 -13.91 8.35 -6.80
N VAL A 67 -14.39 8.51 -5.57
CA VAL A 67 -15.85 8.69 -5.31
C VAL A 67 -16.36 10.00 -5.93
N ARG A 68 -15.50 11.03 -5.99
CA ARG A 68 -15.88 12.37 -6.45
C ARG A 68 -16.27 12.43 -7.93
N ASP A 69 -15.49 11.78 -8.78
CA ASP A 69 -15.55 11.94 -10.24
C ASP A 69 -15.46 10.62 -11.00
N ASN A 70 -15.43 9.50 -10.28
CA ASN A 70 -15.32 8.14 -10.83
C ASN A 70 -14.08 7.91 -11.70
N THR A 71 -13.01 8.69 -11.53
CA THR A 71 -11.76 8.50 -12.25
C THR A 71 -10.90 7.41 -11.62
N THR A 72 -9.97 6.86 -12.39
CA THR A 72 -8.96 5.89 -11.93
C THR A 72 -7.79 6.60 -11.25
N LYS A 73 -7.00 5.85 -10.49
CA LYS A 73 -5.71 6.31 -9.96
C LYS A 73 -4.61 6.08 -10.98
N HIS A 74 -3.62 6.97 -11.06
CA HIS A 74 -2.48 6.84 -11.99
C HIS A 74 -1.72 5.52 -11.78
N THR A 75 -1.62 5.05 -10.55
CA THR A 75 -1.07 3.72 -10.22
C THR A 75 -1.76 2.60 -10.99
N LEU A 76 -3.09 2.61 -11.08
CA LEU A 76 -3.83 1.60 -11.85
C LEU A 76 -3.54 1.72 -13.34
N GLU A 77 -3.53 2.95 -13.87
CA GLU A 77 -3.24 3.20 -15.29
C GLU A 77 -1.85 2.67 -15.66
N ASN A 78 -0.82 3.02 -14.88
CA ASN A 78 0.54 2.55 -15.09
C ASN A 78 0.66 1.02 -14.98
N VAL A 79 -0.03 0.41 -14.00
CA VAL A 79 -0.05 -1.06 -13.85
C VAL A 79 -0.68 -1.73 -15.08
N LEU A 80 -1.76 -1.19 -15.62
CA LEU A 80 -2.40 -1.74 -16.83
C LEU A 80 -1.51 -1.62 -18.07
N GLU A 81 -0.63 -0.60 -18.13
CA GLU A 81 0.31 -0.42 -19.22
C GLU A 81 1.55 -1.33 -19.12
N THR A 82 2.09 -1.51 -17.91
CA THR A 82 3.42 -2.12 -17.74
C THR A 82 3.39 -3.47 -17.03
N MET A 83 2.30 -3.81 -16.36
CA MET A 83 2.15 -5.01 -15.52
C MET A 83 3.27 -5.13 -14.46
N GLN A 84 3.75 -4.01 -13.94
CA GLN A 84 4.83 -3.95 -12.96
C GLN A 84 4.52 -2.97 -11.83
N VAL A 85 4.97 -3.30 -10.63
CA VAL A 85 4.86 -2.45 -9.44
C VAL A 85 5.95 -2.77 -8.43
N VAL A 86 6.42 -1.78 -7.71
CA VAL A 86 7.19 -1.98 -6.48
C VAL A 86 6.33 -1.60 -5.29
N VAL A 87 6.19 -2.50 -4.34
CA VAL A 87 5.53 -2.24 -3.05
C VAL A 87 6.61 -1.97 -2.01
N ASN A 88 6.67 -0.72 -1.53
CA ASN A 88 7.58 -0.30 -0.48
C ASN A 88 6.86 -0.33 0.87
N VAL A 89 7.53 -0.82 1.91
CA VAL A 89 7.00 -0.87 3.27
C VAL A 89 7.15 0.50 3.92
N VAL A 90 6.11 0.95 4.61
CA VAL A 90 6.11 2.23 5.32
C VAL A 90 6.39 2.02 6.79
N ASN A 91 7.48 2.62 7.27
CA ASN A 91 7.79 2.75 8.68
C ASN A 91 7.53 4.19 9.18
N TYR A 92 7.72 4.41 10.48
CA TYR A 92 7.44 5.72 11.07
C TYR A 92 8.33 6.85 10.55
N SER A 93 9.56 6.54 10.11
CA SER A 93 10.50 7.55 9.61
C SER A 93 10.05 8.25 8.33
N ILE A 94 9.25 7.56 7.47
CA ILE A 94 8.78 8.09 6.18
C ILE A 94 7.26 8.33 6.14
N VAL A 95 6.56 8.23 7.27
CA VAL A 95 5.09 8.34 7.30
C VAL A 95 4.57 9.69 6.80
N ASN A 96 5.27 10.79 7.08
CA ASN A 96 4.88 12.12 6.63
C ASN A 96 5.04 12.28 5.11
N GLN A 97 6.14 11.78 4.54
CA GLN A 97 6.38 11.77 3.10
C GLN A 97 5.35 10.89 2.38
N MET A 98 5.08 9.70 2.93
CA MET A 98 4.03 8.83 2.41
C MET A 98 2.66 9.51 2.44
N SER A 99 2.32 10.20 3.52
CA SER A 99 1.07 10.96 3.62
C SER A 99 1.02 12.08 2.56
N LYS A 100 2.10 12.83 2.38
CA LYS A 100 2.22 13.88 1.36
C LYS A 100 2.05 13.34 -0.06
N SER A 101 2.55 12.13 -0.37
CA SER A 101 2.36 11.50 -1.70
C SER A 101 0.91 11.11 -2.00
N SER A 102 0.01 11.13 -1.01
CA SER A 102 -1.41 10.86 -1.20
C SER A 102 -2.20 12.05 -1.78
N ILE A 103 -1.58 13.23 -1.88
CA ILE A 103 -2.16 14.40 -2.55
C ILE A 103 -2.47 14.04 -4.01
N GLU A 104 -3.60 14.53 -4.51
CA GLU A 104 -3.98 14.30 -5.91
C GLU A 104 -3.18 15.24 -6.83
N TYR A 105 -1.97 14.82 -7.15
CA TYR A 105 -1.15 15.52 -8.14
C TYR A 105 -1.66 15.29 -9.56
N PRO A 106 -1.46 16.25 -10.50
CA PRO A 106 -1.69 16.04 -11.91
C PRO A 106 -0.85 14.86 -12.47
N LYS A 107 -1.35 14.21 -13.53
CA LYS A 107 -0.59 13.14 -14.20
C LYS A 107 0.77 13.66 -14.69
N GLY A 108 1.82 12.88 -14.43
CA GLY A 108 3.20 13.23 -14.79
C GLY A 108 3.97 13.99 -13.72
N VAL A 109 3.34 14.41 -12.63
CA VAL A 109 4.04 14.88 -11.44
C VAL A 109 4.68 13.68 -10.75
N ASN A 110 5.96 13.82 -10.38
CA ASN A 110 6.73 12.77 -9.71
C ASN A 110 6.67 12.98 -8.20
N GLU A 111 5.91 12.15 -7.48
CA GLU A 111 5.72 12.26 -6.04
C GLU A 111 7.00 12.03 -5.23
N PHE A 112 8.01 11.33 -5.77
CA PHE A 112 9.32 11.25 -5.10
C PHE A 112 9.93 12.66 -4.92
N ILE A 113 9.89 13.48 -5.96
CA ILE A 113 10.41 14.86 -5.92
C ILE A 113 9.59 15.69 -4.95
N GLU A 114 8.27 15.63 -5.06
CA GLU A 114 7.35 16.41 -4.21
C GLU A 114 7.49 16.08 -2.72
N THR A 115 7.81 14.83 -2.40
CA THR A 115 7.93 14.37 -1.00
C THR A 115 9.36 14.41 -0.47
N GLY A 116 10.37 14.60 -1.35
CA GLY A 116 11.78 14.54 -0.99
C GLY A 116 12.30 13.11 -0.73
N LEU A 117 11.59 12.08 -1.26
CA LEU A 117 12.05 10.69 -1.21
C LEU A 117 12.99 10.39 -2.38
N THR A 118 13.93 9.48 -2.16
CA THR A 118 14.96 9.13 -3.13
C THR A 118 14.56 7.90 -3.95
N GLN A 119 14.62 8.02 -5.28
CA GLN A 119 14.48 6.88 -6.18
C GLN A 119 15.76 6.06 -6.22
N VAL A 120 15.62 4.72 -6.19
CA VAL A 120 16.68 3.76 -6.45
C VAL A 120 16.18 2.74 -7.46
N ASP A 121 17.01 2.41 -8.43
CA ASP A 121 16.66 1.47 -9.49
C ASP A 121 16.31 0.09 -8.91
N SER A 122 15.33 -0.54 -9.51
CA SER A 122 14.95 -1.92 -9.27
C SER A 122 15.86 -2.88 -10.05
N ILE A 123 15.85 -4.17 -9.67
CA ILE A 123 16.67 -5.22 -10.31
C ILE A 123 15.86 -6.00 -11.35
N LYS A 124 14.58 -6.27 -11.07
CA LYS A 124 13.73 -7.15 -11.90
C LYS A 124 12.63 -6.40 -12.65
N VAL A 125 12.25 -5.21 -12.18
CA VAL A 125 11.16 -4.41 -12.76
C VAL A 125 11.63 -2.98 -13.03
N LYS A 126 10.85 -2.23 -13.82
CA LYS A 126 11.19 -0.84 -14.18
C LYS A 126 10.84 0.20 -13.11
N PRO A 127 9.70 0.10 -12.38
CA PRO A 127 9.39 1.08 -11.35
C PRO A 127 10.50 1.16 -10.31
N PRO A 128 10.93 2.37 -9.88
CA PRO A 128 11.97 2.52 -8.88
C PRO A 128 11.47 2.16 -7.47
N ARG A 129 12.40 1.82 -6.59
CA ARG A 129 12.18 1.65 -5.15
C ARG A 129 12.32 2.97 -4.41
N VAL A 130 11.71 3.09 -3.24
CA VAL A 130 11.96 4.15 -2.27
C VAL A 130 13.20 3.78 -1.45
N LYS A 131 14.28 4.57 -1.52
CA LYS A 131 15.53 4.32 -0.80
C LYS A 131 15.33 4.23 0.71
N GLU A 132 14.50 5.10 1.24
CA GLU A 132 14.23 5.25 2.68
C GLU A 132 13.27 4.18 3.22
N SER A 133 12.66 3.37 2.35
CA SER A 133 11.83 2.23 2.77
C SER A 133 12.70 1.08 3.27
N PRO A 134 12.44 0.52 4.45
CA PRO A 134 13.25 -0.56 5.01
C PRO A 134 13.09 -1.87 4.26
N ILE A 135 11.97 -2.07 3.56
CA ILE A 135 11.72 -3.28 2.75
C ILE A 135 11.00 -2.85 1.47
N ALA A 136 11.43 -3.40 0.33
CA ALA A 136 10.74 -3.24 -0.93
C ALA A 136 10.56 -4.57 -1.65
N PHE A 137 9.39 -4.76 -2.26
CA PHE A 137 9.02 -5.92 -3.04
C PHE A 137 8.86 -5.52 -4.50
N GLU A 138 9.73 -6.01 -5.38
CA GLU A 138 9.58 -5.87 -6.82
C GLU A 138 8.60 -6.93 -7.32
N CYS A 139 7.58 -6.52 -8.03
CA CYS A 139 6.49 -7.40 -8.41
C CYS A 139 6.13 -7.29 -9.89
N THR A 140 5.83 -8.43 -10.50
CA THR A 140 5.05 -8.52 -11.73
C THR A 140 3.57 -8.65 -11.40
N VAL A 141 2.71 -7.96 -12.14
CA VAL A 141 1.26 -8.07 -11.93
C VAL A 141 0.72 -9.23 -12.76
N GLU A 142 0.12 -10.20 -12.09
CA GLU A 142 -0.47 -11.36 -12.78
C GLU A 142 -1.88 -11.05 -13.29
N LYS A 143 -2.64 -10.25 -12.52
CA LYS A 143 -4.02 -9.95 -12.87
C LYS A 143 -4.51 -8.67 -12.20
N VAL A 144 -5.37 -7.94 -12.90
CA VAL A 144 -6.19 -6.87 -12.35
C VAL A 144 -7.66 -7.29 -12.44
N ILE A 145 -8.38 -7.21 -11.32
CA ILE A 145 -9.80 -7.58 -11.25
C ILE A 145 -10.60 -6.37 -10.79
N SER A 146 -11.49 -5.87 -11.66
CA SER A 146 -12.43 -4.80 -11.29
C SER A 146 -13.55 -5.35 -10.40
N MET A 147 -13.79 -4.69 -9.27
CA MET A 147 -14.90 -4.96 -8.36
C MET A 147 -16.16 -4.16 -8.71
N GLY A 148 -16.10 -3.34 -9.75
CA GLY A 148 -17.18 -2.50 -10.24
C GLY A 148 -16.68 -1.26 -10.95
N GLU A 149 -17.61 -0.49 -11.52
CA GLU A 149 -17.32 0.67 -12.37
C GLU A 149 -17.68 2.01 -11.74
N SER A 150 -18.29 2.00 -10.56
CA SER A 150 -18.72 3.21 -9.86
C SER A 150 -17.65 3.75 -8.90
N GLY A 151 -17.77 5.01 -8.52
CA GLY A 151 -16.89 5.63 -7.53
C GLY A 151 -16.85 4.83 -6.22
N GLY A 152 -15.64 4.55 -5.72
CA GLY A 152 -15.40 3.69 -4.56
C GLY A 152 -15.16 2.22 -4.89
N ALA A 153 -15.43 1.78 -6.13
CA ALA A 153 -15.17 0.40 -6.54
C ALA A 153 -13.65 0.10 -6.54
N GLY A 154 -13.27 -0.99 -5.90
CA GLY A 154 -11.90 -1.47 -5.85
C GLY A 154 -11.44 -2.05 -7.19
N GLN A 155 -10.12 -1.95 -7.42
CA GLN A 155 -9.46 -2.54 -8.57
C GLN A 155 -8.34 -3.44 -8.04
N LEU A 156 -8.63 -4.73 -7.87
CA LEU A 156 -7.72 -5.68 -7.25
C LEU A 156 -6.50 -5.90 -8.15
N ILE A 157 -5.33 -5.54 -7.67
CA ILE A 157 -4.05 -5.81 -8.33
C ILE A 157 -3.41 -7.01 -7.63
N ILE A 158 -3.31 -8.14 -8.34
CA ILE A 158 -2.67 -9.37 -7.88
C ILE A 158 -1.24 -9.32 -8.39
N ALA A 159 -0.29 -9.14 -7.47
CA ALA A 159 1.11 -8.91 -7.76
C ALA A 159 1.98 -10.05 -7.20
N LYS A 160 2.72 -10.73 -8.07
CA LYS A 160 3.68 -11.77 -7.70
C LYS A 160 5.02 -11.12 -7.40
N VAL A 161 5.58 -11.43 -6.24
CA VAL A 161 6.90 -10.94 -5.81
C VAL A 161 7.98 -11.66 -6.60
N GLU A 162 8.84 -10.89 -7.28
CA GLU A 162 9.98 -11.39 -8.05
C GLU A 162 11.32 -11.13 -7.35
N TYR A 163 11.40 -10.10 -6.49
CA TYR A 163 12.61 -9.76 -5.74
C TYR A 163 12.27 -9.01 -4.46
N ILE A 164 13.06 -9.21 -3.42
CA ILE A 164 12.87 -8.57 -2.11
C ILE A 164 14.16 -7.87 -1.70
N HIS A 165 14.05 -6.61 -1.29
CA HIS A 165 15.12 -5.83 -0.69
C HIS A 165 14.81 -5.63 0.78
N VAL A 166 15.79 -5.87 1.65
CA VAL A 166 15.69 -5.68 3.09
C VAL A 166 16.89 -4.86 3.55
N ASP A 167 16.66 -3.76 4.24
CA ASP A 167 17.71 -3.01 4.91
C ASP A 167 18.28 -3.84 6.06
N SER A 168 19.59 -4.05 6.09
CA SER A 168 20.26 -4.80 7.15
C SER A 168 20.05 -4.22 8.55
N ASN A 169 19.76 -2.93 8.66
CA ASN A 169 19.47 -2.27 9.94
C ASN A 169 18.19 -2.76 10.63
N VAL A 170 17.25 -3.35 9.88
CA VAL A 170 16.03 -3.93 10.44
C VAL A 170 16.14 -5.42 10.75
N LEU A 171 17.33 -6.00 10.60
CA LEU A 171 17.59 -7.39 10.93
C LEU A 171 18.10 -7.55 12.37
N ASP A 172 17.77 -8.68 12.99
CA ASP A 172 18.34 -9.11 14.26
C ASP A 172 19.69 -9.81 14.08
N SER A 173 20.27 -10.34 15.15
CA SER A 173 21.55 -11.05 15.13
C SER A 173 21.51 -12.39 14.36
N ASN A 174 20.35 -12.95 14.11
CA ASN A 174 20.14 -14.18 13.36
C ASN A 174 19.90 -13.92 11.87
N GLY A 175 19.74 -12.66 11.46
CA GLY A 175 19.37 -12.26 10.12
C GLY A 175 17.86 -12.26 9.86
N ASP A 176 17.03 -12.41 10.89
CA ASP A 176 15.58 -12.32 10.81
C ASP A 176 15.10 -10.87 10.94
N ILE A 177 13.93 -10.56 10.34
CA ILE A 177 13.35 -9.23 10.45
C ILE A 177 12.90 -8.96 11.89
N ASP A 178 13.49 -7.93 12.51
CA ASP A 178 13.10 -7.45 13.83
C ASP A 178 11.93 -6.46 13.72
N SER A 179 10.76 -6.87 14.19
CA SER A 179 9.55 -6.06 14.11
C SER A 179 9.64 -4.72 14.88
N GLN A 180 10.49 -4.64 15.91
CA GLN A 180 10.70 -3.38 16.64
C GLN A 180 11.59 -2.42 15.87
N LYS A 181 12.67 -2.93 15.24
CA LYS A 181 13.54 -2.13 14.37
C LYS A 181 12.83 -1.69 13.09
N LEU A 182 11.92 -2.52 12.59
CA LEU A 182 11.14 -2.22 11.39
C LEU A 182 10.18 -1.04 11.60
N ASP A 183 9.64 -0.87 12.81
CA ASP A 183 8.87 0.30 13.24
C ASP A 183 7.71 0.66 12.29
N LEU A 184 6.90 -0.35 11.96
CA LEU A 184 5.82 -0.22 11.00
C LEU A 184 4.74 0.76 11.45
N VAL A 185 4.10 1.39 10.47
CA VAL A 185 2.85 2.11 10.66
C VAL A 185 1.72 1.45 9.87
N ALA A 186 0.51 1.52 10.41
CA ALA A 186 -0.68 1.01 9.75
C ALA A 186 -1.85 2.01 9.87
N ARG A 187 -2.72 2.00 8.85
CA ARG A 187 -3.92 2.84 8.80
C ARG A 187 -5.00 2.30 9.71
N MET A 188 -5.63 3.23 10.45
CA MET A 188 -6.86 3.02 11.20
C MET A 188 -8.04 3.71 10.48
N GLY A 189 -9.13 3.96 11.17
CA GLY A 189 -10.24 4.76 10.65
C GLY A 189 -9.92 6.26 10.64
N GLY A 190 -10.52 7.00 9.73
CA GLY A 190 -10.30 8.45 9.59
C GLY A 190 -8.84 8.79 9.32
N ASP A 191 -8.29 9.74 10.07
CA ASP A 191 -6.90 10.19 9.96
C ASP A 191 -5.95 9.50 10.95
N TRP A 192 -6.43 8.47 11.62
CA TRP A 192 -5.64 7.75 12.61
C TRP A 192 -4.70 6.73 11.97
N TYR A 193 -3.52 6.62 12.56
CA TYR A 193 -2.53 5.56 12.31
C TYR A 193 -2.17 4.89 13.63
N THR A 194 -1.67 3.67 13.56
CA THR A 194 -0.98 3.00 14.66
C THR A 194 0.46 2.71 14.27
N ARG A 195 1.31 2.52 15.28
CA ARG A 195 2.74 2.25 15.14
C ARG A 195 3.09 0.97 15.88
N THR A 196 3.93 0.11 15.31
CA THR A 196 4.43 -1.09 15.98
C THR A 196 5.63 -0.73 16.85
N THR A 197 5.37 -0.45 18.14
CA THR A 197 6.41 -0.25 19.15
C THR A 197 6.46 -1.44 20.11
N LYS A 198 7.50 -1.51 20.92
CA LYS A 198 7.62 -2.54 21.96
C LYS A 198 6.38 -2.59 22.85
N GLU A 199 5.83 -1.43 23.20
CA GLU A 199 4.67 -1.27 24.09
C GLU A 199 3.35 -1.66 23.40
N SER A 200 3.28 -1.59 22.06
CA SER A 200 2.07 -1.92 21.30
C SER A 200 2.00 -3.40 20.86
N MET A 201 3.09 -4.14 21.05
CA MET A 201 3.19 -5.54 20.64
C MET A 201 3.17 -6.48 21.84
N PHE A 202 2.52 -7.63 21.70
CA PHE A 202 2.51 -8.69 22.69
C PHE A 202 2.59 -10.06 22.02
N LYS A 203 3.14 -11.05 22.73
CA LYS A 203 3.28 -12.42 22.23
C LYS A 203 2.12 -13.28 22.73
N ILE A 204 1.52 -14.03 21.81
CA ILE A 204 0.61 -15.11 22.13
C ILE A 204 1.24 -16.40 21.57
N PRO A 205 1.68 -17.33 22.45
CA PRO A 205 2.18 -18.62 21.99
C PRO A 205 1.09 -19.37 21.23
N LYS A 206 1.47 -20.08 20.17
CA LYS A 206 0.54 -21.06 19.57
C LYS A 206 0.33 -22.21 20.56
N PRO A 207 -0.92 -22.71 20.67
CA PRO A 207 -1.20 -23.86 21.53
C PRO A 207 -0.49 -25.12 21.07
#